data_8ef10aad962f9e0741a3754a7ed9fd6b
#
_entry.id   8ef10aad962f9e0741a3754a7ed9fd6b
#
_cell.length_a   1.000
_cell.length_b   1.000
_cell.length_c   1.000
_cell.angle_alpha   90.00
_cell.angle_beta   90.00
_cell.angle_gamma   90.00
#
_symmetry.space_group_name_H-M   'P 1'
#
loop_
_entity.id
_entity.type
_entity.pdbx_description
1 polymer ?
#
loop_
_entity_poly.entity_id
_entity_poly.type
_entity_poly.pdbx_seq_one_letter_code
_entity_poly.pdbx_strand_id
1 'polypeptide(L)'
;IDHENGLPRSPGYALDSEYLKNRFDAYPWVLTYLKQQRDGDFYRKKSLRYQTEKLNIPCYVIGGLLDGYRDTPIRMLEYLKSPIKVEMGPWNHAWPDNGTPGPNFEWRANACKFFRHWLTDVKNDCMQNKLQL
;
A
#
# COMPACT_ATOMS: atom_id res chain seq x y z
N ILE A 1 2.72 7.26 -10.75
CA ILE A 1 3.86 7.68 -9.93
C ILE A 1 4.01 9.20 -9.95
N ASP A 2 3.93 9.82 -11.11
CA ASP A 2 4.18 11.26 -11.25
C ASP A 2 3.10 12.15 -10.64
N HIS A 3 1.87 11.69 -10.62
CA HIS A 3 0.74 12.39 -10.03
C HIS A 3 0.79 12.45 -8.49
N GLU A 4 1.52 11.53 -7.88
CA GLU A 4 1.66 11.47 -6.42
C GLU A 4 2.61 12.53 -5.86
N ASN A 5 3.37 13.20 -6.72
CA ASN A 5 4.22 14.31 -6.34
C ASN A 5 3.50 15.63 -6.15
N GLY A 6 2.22 15.64 -6.46
CA GLY A 6 1.45 16.85 -6.30
C GLY A 6 1.36 17.22 -4.82
N LEU A 7 1.85 18.42 -4.46
CA LEU A 7 1.41 19.04 -3.24
C LEU A 7 -0.13 19.10 -3.25
N PRO A 8 -0.79 18.96 -2.09
CA PRO A 8 -2.22 19.19 -2.00
C PRO A 8 -2.59 20.49 -2.67
N ARG A 9 -3.66 20.49 -3.44
CA ARG A 9 -4.15 21.74 -4.02
C ARG A 9 -4.57 22.69 -2.91
N SER A 10 -4.32 23.97 -3.12
CA SER A 10 -4.79 24.99 -2.20
C SER A 10 -6.32 24.97 -2.10
N PRO A 11 -6.90 25.39 -0.96
CA PRO A 11 -8.34 25.52 -0.84
C PRO A 11 -8.93 26.32 -2.01
N GLY A 12 -9.97 25.81 -2.63
CA GLY A 12 -10.61 26.42 -3.80
C GLY A 12 -9.83 26.27 -5.12
N TYR A 13 -8.81 25.41 -5.16
CA TYR A 13 -7.99 25.14 -6.35
C TYR A 13 -7.27 26.38 -6.93
N ALA A 14 -7.08 27.41 -6.12
CA ALA A 14 -6.32 28.59 -6.54
C ALA A 14 -4.84 28.25 -6.66
N LEU A 15 -4.23 28.67 -7.75
CA LEU A 15 -2.78 28.61 -7.97
C LEU A 15 -2.16 29.94 -7.49
N ASP A 16 -2.13 30.13 -6.18
CA ASP A 16 -1.50 31.32 -5.59
C ASP A 16 0.03 31.23 -5.61
N SER A 17 0.67 32.33 -5.29
CA SER A 17 2.13 32.44 -5.31
C SER A 17 2.80 31.50 -4.30
N GLU A 18 2.17 31.25 -3.17
CA GLU A 18 2.69 30.33 -2.14
C GLU A 18 2.64 28.88 -2.63
N TYR A 19 1.52 28.46 -3.22
CA TYR A 19 1.39 27.13 -3.82
C TYR A 19 2.42 26.90 -4.92
N LEU A 20 2.58 27.86 -5.83
CA LEU A 20 3.55 27.77 -6.93
C LEU A 20 4.98 27.70 -6.41
N LYS A 21 5.34 28.54 -5.44
CA LYS A 21 6.66 28.53 -4.80
C LYS A 21 6.93 27.15 -4.16
N ASN A 22 6.06 26.69 -3.30
CA ASN A 22 6.24 25.41 -2.59
C ASN A 22 6.33 24.21 -3.55
N ARG A 23 5.61 24.28 -4.66
CA ARG A 23 5.62 23.22 -5.68
C ARG A 23 6.90 23.22 -6.49
N PHE A 24 7.37 24.37 -6.95
CA PHE A 24 8.53 24.47 -7.84
C PHE A 24 9.87 24.56 -7.10
N ASP A 25 9.88 25.01 -5.86
CA ASP A 25 11.09 25.01 -5.02
C ASP A 25 11.37 23.63 -4.41
N ALA A 26 10.39 22.72 -4.40
CA ALA A 26 10.58 21.37 -3.93
C ALA A 26 11.52 20.59 -4.86
N TYR A 27 12.53 19.93 -4.29
CA TYR A 27 13.42 19.06 -5.06
C TYR A 27 12.61 17.90 -5.67
N PRO A 28 12.62 17.70 -6.99
CA PRO A 28 11.88 16.61 -7.62
C PRO A 28 12.44 15.25 -7.18
N TRP A 29 11.72 14.54 -6.32
CA TRP A 29 12.16 13.24 -5.78
C TRP A 29 12.44 12.21 -6.87
N VAL A 30 11.77 12.29 -8.01
CA VAL A 30 12.00 11.41 -9.16
C VAL A 30 13.46 11.45 -9.62
N LEU A 31 14.14 12.60 -9.51
CA LEU A 31 15.56 12.72 -9.84
C LEU A 31 16.44 11.85 -8.95
N THR A 32 16.05 11.69 -7.68
CA THR A 32 16.76 10.78 -6.77
C THR A 32 16.62 9.33 -7.24
N TYR A 33 15.42 8.91 -7.60
CA TYR A 33 15.18 7.57 -8.14
C TYR A 33 15.91 7.32 -9.47
N LEU A 34 15.90 8.30 -10.36
CA LEU A 34 16.65 8.20 -11.63
C LEU A 34 18.16 8.06 -11.44
N LYS A 35 18.71 8.62 -10.39
CA LYS A 35 20.13 8.45 -10.02
C LYS A 35 20.42 7.07 -9.38
N GLN A 36 19.42 6.40 -8.84
CA GLN A 36 19.55 5.13 -8.12
C GLN A 36 19.06 3.97 -8.99
N GLN A 37 19.79 3.67 -10.06
CA GLN A 37 19.39 2.66 -11.06
C GLN A 37 19.62 1.20 -10.63
N ARG A 38 20.21 0.98 -9.46
CA ARG A 38 20.53 -0.35 -8.94
C ARG A 38 20.05 -0.51 -7.51
N ASP A 39 19.79 -1.76 -7.11
CA ASP A 39 19.47 -2.12 -5.75
C ASP A 39 20.69 -1.92 -4.83
N GLY A 40 20.78 -0.74 -4.26
CA GLY A 40 21.85 -0.30 -3.38
C GLY A 40 21.35 0.27 -2.05
N ASP A 41 22.22 0.96 -1.32
CA ASP A 41 21.94 1.47 0.02
C ASP A 41 20.72 2.39 0.11
N PHE A 42 20.41 3.12 -0.96
CA PHE A 42 19.22 3.95 -1.02
C PHE A 42 17.95 3.11 -0.85
N TYR A 43 17.82 2.02 -1.62
CA TYR A 43 16.66 1.13 -1.54
C TYR A 43 16.67 0.30 -0.27
N ARG A 44 17.82 -0.19 0.19
CA ARG A 44 17.93 -0.97 1.43
C ARG A 44 17.47 -0.20 2.65
N LYS A 45 17.73 1.11 2.68
CA LYS A 45 17.30 1.99 3.78
C LYS A 45 15.82 2.37 3.69
N LYS A 46 15.22 2.32 2.50
CA LYS A 46 13.88 2.84 2.24
C LYS A 46 12.82 1.78 1.97
N SER A 47 13.23 0.60 1.53
CA SER A 47 12.32 -0.47 1.17
C SER A 47 11.99 -1.36 2.37
N LEU A 48 10.71 -1.65 2.55
CA LEU A 48 10.25 -2.61 3.54
C LEU A 48 10.86 -4.01 3.31
N ARG A 49 11.19 -4.36 2.07
CA ARG A 49 11.83 -5.64 1.70
C ARG A 49 13.05 -5.98 2.56
N TYR A 50 13.82 -4.98 2.95
CA TYR A 50 15.04 -5.15 3.76
C TYR A 50 14.85 -4.84 5.23
N GLN A 51 13.62 -4.57 5.66
CA GLN A 51 13.31 -4.14 7.01
C GLN A 51 12.05 -4.81 7.56
N THR A 52 11.70 -5.97 7.01
CA THR A 52 10.49 -6.70 7.40
C THR A 52 10.50 -7.08 8.89
N GLU A 53 11.68 -7.28 9.47
CA GLU A 53 11.85 -7.54 10.90
C GLU A 53 11.45 -6.37 11.80
N LYS A 54 11.39 -5.16 11.27
CA LYS A 54 10.96 -3.96 12.00
C LYS A 54 9.44 -3.80 12.03
N LEU A 55 8.75 -4.51 11.16
CA LEU A 55 7.29 -4.46 11.07
C LEU A 55 6.71 -5.56 11.99
N ASN A 56 6.41 -5.17 13.22
CA ASN A 56 5.94 -6.06 14.28
C ASN A 56 4.45 -5.86 14.63
N ILE A 57 3.71 -5.19 13.76
CA ILE A 57 2.26 -4.99 13.89
C ILE A 57 1.49 -5.93 12.98
N PRO A 58 0.25 -6.30 13.32
CA PRO A 58 -0.60 -7.07 12.43
C PRO A 58 -0.88 -6.32 11.12
N CYS A 59 -0.83 -7.05 10.00
CA CYS A 59 -1.01 -6.49 8.66
C CYS A 59 -2.18 -7.15 7.93
N TYR A 60 -3.01 -6.33 7.31
CA TYR A 60 -4.00 -6.77 6.33
C TYR A 60 -3.69 -6.16 4.97
N VAL A 61 -3.43 -7.01 3.99
CA VAL A 61 -2.94 -6.63 2.67
C VAL A 61 -3.92 -7.11 1.61
N ILE A 62 -4.29 -6.21 0.72
CA ILE A 62 -5.17 -6.50 -0.42
C ILE A 62 -4.39 -6.23 -1.70
N GLY A 63 -4.51 -7.12 -2.69
CA GLY A 63 -3.83 -6.97 -3.97
C GLY A 63 -4.58 -7.56 -5.15
N GLY A 64 -4.41 -6.96 -6.32
CA GLY A 64 -4.95 -7.46 -7.58
C GLY A 64 -3.92 -8.30 -8.34
N LEU A 65 -4.35 -9.43 -8.89
CA LEU A 65 -3.50 -10.29 -9.73
C LEU A 65 -3.12 -9.61 -11.06
N LEU A 66 -3.92 -8.64 -11.49
CA LEU A 66 -3.70 -7.84 -12.71
C LEU A 66 -3.13 -6.45 -12.41
N ASP A 67 -2.70 -6.24 -11.16
CA ASP A 67 -2.03 -5.01 -10.72
C ASP A 67 -0.53 -5.07 -11.03
N GLY A 68 0.06 -3.93 -11.32
CA GLY A 68 1.51 -3.78 -11.44
C GLY A 68 2.27 -4.10 -10.13
N TYR A 69 1.60 -4.04 -8.98
CA TYR A 69 2.17 -4.34 -7.66
C TYR A 69 1.79 -5.71 -7.11
N ARG A 70 1.27 -6.60 -7.95
CA ARG A 70 0.77 -7.94 -7.58
C ARG A 70 1.73 -8.81 -6.76
N ASP A 71 3.03 -8.61 -6.91
CA ASP A 71 4.03 -9.41 -6.19
C ASP A 71 4.17 -8.98 -4.71
N THR A 72 3.82 -7.75 -4.38
CA THR A 72 4.02 -7.19 -3.04
C THR A 72 3.25 -7.94 -1.96
N PRO A 73 1.94 -8.25 -2.10
CA PRO A 73 1.19 -9.00 -1.09
C PRO A 73 1.79 -10.38 -0.81
N ILE A 74 2.21 -11.09 -1.85
CA ILE A 74 2.81 -12.43 -1.72
C ILE A 74 4.17 -12.35 -1.04
N ARG A 75 5.00 -11.39 -1.41
CA ARG A 75 6.28 -11.16 -0.72
C ARG A 75 6.11 -10.79 0.74
N MET A 76 5.12 -9.97 1.06
CA MET A 76 4.81 -9.66 2.45
C MET A 76 4.37 -10.91 3.22
N LEU A 77 3.53 -11.76 2.63
CA LEU A 77 3.12 -13.03 3.22
C LEU A 77 4.32 -13.97 3.49
N GLU A 78 5.31 -13.97 2.61
CA GLU A 78 6.51 -14.80 2.71
C GLU A 78 7.48 -14.28 3.78
N TYR A 79 7.70 -12.97 3.84
CA TYR A 79 8.80 -12.41 4.63
C TYR A 79 8.39 -11.79 5.96
N LEU A 80 7.14 -11.37 6.14
CA LEU A 80 6.69 -10.82 7.42
C LEU A 80 6.56 -11.90 8.49
N LYS A 81 7.13 -11.62 9.65
CA LYS A 81 7.00 -12.45 10.84
C LYS A 81 5.79 -12.07 11.71
N SER A 82 5.31 -10.85 11.55
CA SER A 82 4.09 -10.38 12.22
C SER A 82 2.85 -11.09 11.68
N PRO A 83 1.75 -11.10 12.44
CA PRO A 83 0.49 -11.63 11.93
C PRO A 83 0.09 -10.92 10.63
N ILE A 84 -0.17 -11.69 9.58
CA ILE A 84 -0.53 -11.15 8.29
C ILE A 84 -1.73 -11.90 7.70
N LYS A 85 -2.66 -11.14 7.13
CA LYS A 85 -3.74 -11.60 6.26
C LYS A 85 -3.59 -10.98 4.89
N VAL A 86 -3.70 -11.79 3.85
CA VAL A 86 -3.62 -11.36 2.45
C VAL A 86 -4.90 -11.78 1.73
N GLU A 87 -5.49 -10.85 1.00
CA GLU A 87 -6.58 -11.11 0.06
C GLU A 87 -6.17 -10.66 -1.33
N MET A 88 -6.27 -11.58 -2.28
CA MET A 88 -5.96 -11.30 -3.69
C MET A 88 -7.11 -11.75 -4.57
N GLY A 89 -7.30 -11.04 -5.66
CA GLY A 89 -8.31 -11.42 -6.64
C GLY A 89 -7.98 -10.89 -8.03
N PRO A 90 -8.79 -11.23 -9.02
CA PRO A 90 -8.55 -10.88 -10.43
C PRO A 90 -8.90 -9.41 -10.70
N TRP A 91 -8.26 -8.51 -9.96
CA TRP A 91 -8.46 -7.06 -10.10
C TRP A 91 -7.22 -6.39 -10.70
N ASN A 92 -7.47 -5.29 -11.38
CA ASN A 92 -6.48 -4.30 -11.76
C ASN A 92 -6.08 -3.44 -10.53
N HIS A 93 -5.44 -2.30 -10.76
CA HIS A 93 -5.07 -1.34 -9.70
C HIS A 93 -6.31 -0.58 -9.19
N ALA A 94 -7.21 -1.30 -8.53
CA ALA A 94 -8.46 -0.79 -7.97
C ALA A 94 -8.83 -1.57 -6.69
N TRP A 95 -9.80 -1.04 -5.94
CA TRP A 95 -10.33 -1.73 -4.77
C TRP A 95 -11.18 -2.95 -5.18
N PRO A 96 -11.24 -3.99 -4.34
CA PRO A 96 -11.98 -5.22 -4.69
C PRO A 96 -13.47 -5.04 -5.00
N ASP A 97 -14.10 -3.99 -4.48
CA ASP A 97 -15.51 -3.69 -4.73
C ASP A 97 -15.78 -3.08 -6.12
N ASN A 98 -14.75 -2.59 -6.79
CA ASN A 98 -14.86 -1.99 -8.13
C ASN A 98 -13.72 -2.40 -9.09
N GLY A 99 -12.91 -3.37 -8.71
CA GLY A 99 -11.84 -3.89 -9.56
C GLY A 99 -12.35 -4.65 -10.78
N THR A 100 -11.57 -4.63 -11.84
CA THR A 100 -11.88 -5.37 -13.07
C THR A 100 -10.80 -6.41 -13.38
N PRO A 101 -11.19 -7.55 -13.93
CA PRO A 101 -12.54 -7.98 -14.37
C PRO A 101 -13.49 -8.42 -13.25
N GLY A 102 -13.02 -8.70 -12.06
CA GLY A 102 -13.82 -9.29 -11.01
C GLY A 102 -13.68 -10.82 -10.96
N PRO A 103 -14.41 -11.52 -10.07
CA PRO A 103 -15.51 -11.02 -9.25
C PRO A 103 -15.09 -10.01 -8.19
N ASN A 104 -16.03 -9.13 -7.82
CA ASN A 104 -15.83 -8.10 -6.81
C ASN A 104 -16.43 -8.55 -5.47
N PHE A 105 -15.90 -8.03 -4.37
CA PHE A 105 -16.45 -8.28 -3.04
C PHE A 105 -16.33 -7.05 -2.12
N GLU A 106 -17.15 -7.03 -1.08
CA GLU A 106 -17.14 -5.96 -0.08
C GLU A 106 -16.01 -6.19 0.94
N TRP A 107 -14.84 -5.69 0.65
CA TRP A 107 -13.63 -5.86 1.46
C TRP A 107 -13.68 -5.14 2.81
N ARG A 108 -14.50 -4.08 2.94
CA ARG A 108 -14.57 -3.27 4.17
C ARG A 108 -15.07 -4.08 5.35
N ALA A 109 -15.96 -5.04 5.11
CA ALA A 109 -16.44 -5.95 6.15
C ALA A 109 -15.29 -6.78 6.74
N ASN A 110 -14.39 -7.29 5.87
CA ASN A 110 -13.20 -8.03 6.29
C ASN A 110 -12.19 -7.11 7.02
N ALA A 111 -11.99 -5.91 6.53
CA ALA A 111 -11.16 -4.90 7.20
C ALA A 111 -11.70 -4.57 8.60
N CYS A 112 -13.00 -4.36 8.73
CA CYS A 112 -13.63 -4.13 10.04
C CYS A 112 -13.43 -5.32 10.99
N LYS A 113 -13.59 -6.56 10.52
CA LYS A 113 -13.30 -7.76 11.32
C LYS A 113 -11.85 -7.79 11.79
N PHE A 114 -10.91 -7.48 10.90
CA PHE A 114 -9.49 -7.43 11.21
C PHE A 114 -9.19 -6.38 12.29
N PHE A 115 -9.65 -5.15 12.11
CA PHE A 115 -9.42 -4.08 13.10
C PHE A 115 -10.08 -4.38 14.44
N ARG A 116 -11.30 -4.92 14.46
CA ARG A 116 -11.94 -5.33 15.71
C ARG A 116 -11.15 -6.42 16.43
N HIS A 117 -10.59 -7.38 15.71
CA HIS A 117 -9.77 -8.43 16.31
C HIS A 117 -8.52 -7.90 17.00
N TRP A 118 -7.85 -6.93 16.36
CA TRP A 118 -6.54 -6.46 16.84
C TRP A 118 -6.60 -5.21 17.72
N LEU A 119 -7.63 -4.40 17.61
CA LEU A 119 -7.76 -3.14 18.35
C LEU A 119 -8.78 -3.18 19.48
N THR A 120 -9.53 -4.29 19.61
CA THR A 120 -10.49 -4.50 20.68
C THR A 120 -10.35 -5.92 21.23
N ASP A 121 -11.06 -6.24 22.33
CA ASP A 121 -11.03 -7.60 22.89
C ASP A 121 -11.93 -8.60 22.16
N VAL A 122 -12.48 -8.22 21.02
CA VAL A 122 -13.38 -9.08 20.23
C VAL A 122 -12.59 -10.12 19.45
N LYS A 123 -12.68 -11.37 19.86
CA LYS A 123 -12.14 -12.50 19.10
C LYS A 123 -13.06 -12.85 17.95
N ASN A 124 -12.50 -13.08 16.78
CA ASN A 124 -13.20 -13.51 15.58
C ASN A 124 -12.28 -14.33 14.67
N ASP A 125 -12.80 -14.78 13.54
CA ASP A 125 -12.17 -15.68 12.58
C ASP A 125 -11.32 -14.99 11.51
N CYS A 126 -11.04 -13.68 11.64
CA CYS A 126 -10.38 -12.90 10.57
C CYS A 126 -9.01 -13.45 10.16
N MET A 127 -8.31 -14.13 11.08
CA MET A 127 -6.97 -14.69 10.84
C MET A 127 -6.99 -16.19 10.52
N GLN A 128 -8.16 -16.82 10.36
CA GLN A 128 -8.27 -18.26 10.11
C GLN A 128 -7.57 -18.69 8.82
N ASN A 129 -7.72 -17.90 7.77
CA ASN A 129 -7.02 -18.08 6.50
C ASN A 129 -6.07 -16.91 6.26
N LYS A 130 -4.76 -17.19 6.23
CA LYS A 130 -3.73 -16.16 5.99
C LYS A 130 -3.76 -15.64 4.55
N LEU A 131 -4.11 -16.48 3.59
CA LEU A 131 -4.27 -16.13 2.18
C LEU A 131 -5.66 -16.52 1.72
N GLN A 132 -6.33 -15.60 1.06
CA GLN A 132 -7.60 -15.81 0.37
C GLN A 132 -7.44 -15.35 -1.09
N LEU A 133 -7.84 -16.20 -2.02
CA LEU A 133 -7.86 -15.97 -3.46
C LEU A 133 -9.29 -15.86 -3.97
#